data_674f9b27effd6ad671ae42629d483f70
#
_entry.id   674f9b27effd6ad671ae42629d483f70
#
_cell.length_a   1.000
_cell.length_b   1.000
_cell.length_c   1.000
_cell.angle_alpha   90.00
_cell.angle_beta   90.00
_cell.angle_gamma   90.00
#
_symmetry.space_group_name_H-M   'P 1'
#
loop_
_entity.id
_entity.type
_entity.pdbx_description
1 polymer ?
#
loop_
_entity_poly.entity_id
_entity_poly.type
_entity_poly.pdbx_seq_one_letter_code
_entity_poly.pdbx_strand_id
1 'polypeptide(L)'
;MEQTIQKKLHAGRPCRLLLLLLSLMVSLQVCAQQNQVEADLSLIDGIELTPDNIFNFRIRNSGSQARQVEVSGRVYYRRSNLSFTYKFHSTVQPGMNSISRSLIPNPQWSFSEPGLRDLFLNYSKLPQGTYEYCVTVTTTGAGAESAESGNSACVYQTVEDLFLINLVTPENDAKIYEYNPMLAWVVNYPFASELTYKLRVAELKQGQNPQNAITRNNPVYRDDHVMSTGTIYPVTARPLQKWQPYVWTVDAYYKGILLGGAEVWKFTIIDDSELVAMPVEQSYTHINIESGRTELFAAGML
;
A
#
# COMPACT_ATOMS: atom_id res chain seq x y z
N MET A 1 91.20 33.38 34.39
CA MET A 1 90.13 33.07 35.32
C MET A 1 88.91 33.79 34.81
N GLU A 2 88.15 33.19 33.83
CA GLU A 2 86.98 33.78 33.20
C GLU A 2 85.89 32.77 33.25
N GLN A 3 84.77 33.07 33.94
CA GLN A 3 83.61 32.26 34.01
C GLN A 3 82.64 32.63 32.87
N THR A 4 82.42 31.73 31.95
CA THR A 4 81.46 31.90 30.88
C THR A 4 80.08 31.44 31.37
N ILE A 5 79.17 32.40 31.50
CA ILE A 5 77.74 32.15 31.85
C ILE A 5 77.01 31.78 30.58
N GLN A 6 76.52 30.49 30.50
CA GLN A 6 75.63 30.08 29.46
C GLN A 6 74.16 30.45 29.81
N LYS A 7 73.57 31.36 29.04
CA LYS A 7 72.16 31.69 29.03
C LYS A 7 71.42 30.62 28.25
N LYS A 8 70.68 29.69 28.89
CA LYS A 8 69.68 28.82 28.27
C LYS A 8 68.49 29.65 27.89
N LEU A 9 68.29 29.87 26.59
CA LEU A 9 67.03 30.39 26.04
C LEU A 9 65.91 29.34 26.20
N HIS A 10 64.89 29.59 27.02
CA HIS A 10 63.63 28.87 27.09
C HIS A 10 62.73 29.40 25.98
N ALA A 11 62.99 29.02 24.74
CA ALA A 11 62.15 29.31 23.58
C ALA A 11 61.34 28.04 23.17
N GLY A 12 60.35 27.63 23.94
CA GLY A 12 59.60 26.44 23.62
C GLY A 12 58.10 26.41 24.03
N ARG A 13 57.70 27.35 24.90
CA ARG A 13 56.31 27.31 25.42
C ARG A 13 55.25 28.09 24.63
N PRO A 14 55.47 29.25 23.99
CA PRO A 14 54.42 29.95 23.28
C PRO A 14 54.04 29.30 21.93
N CYS A 15 55.03 28.64 21.27
CA CYS A 15 54.76 28.02 19.97
C CYS A 15 53.82 26.78 20.06
N ARG A 16 53.91 26.00 21.16
CA ARG A 16 53.00 24.85 21.38
C ARG A 16 51.58 25.29 21.73
N LEU A 17 51.40 26.40 22.43
CA LEU A 17 50.11 26.96 22.77
C LEU A 17 49.40 27.52 21.52
N LEU A 18 50.16 28.17 20.64
CA LEU A 18 49.67 28.71 19.37
C LEU A 18 49.23 27.60 18.41
N LEU A 19 49.96 26.48 18.34
CA LEU A 19 49.61 25.31 17.54
C LEU A 19 48.34 24.59 18.08
N LEU A 20 48.18 24.51 19.40
CA LEU A 20 46.97 23.98 20.02
C LEU A 20 45.74 24.87 19.77
N LEU A 21 45.88 26.18 19.84
CA LEU A 21 44.82 27.12 19.51
C LEU A 21 44.44 27.08 18.01
N LEU A 22 45.44 26.95 17.14
CA LEU A 22 45.19 26.79 15.68
C LEU A 22 44.49 25.47 15.35
N SER A 23 44.90 24.37 16.02
CA SER A 23 44.22 23.07 15.85
C SER A 23 42.79 23.07 16.40
N LEU A 24 42.52 23.80 17.48
CA LEU A 24 41.18 23.97 18.05
C LEU A 24 40.26 24.81 17.13
N MET A 25 40.81 25.85 16.50
CA MET A 25 40.09 26.67 15.52
C MET A 25 39.75 25.89 14.25
N VAL A 26 40.62 25.00 13.78
CA VAL A 26 40.38 24.15 12.62
C VAL A 26 39.34 23.06 12.95
N SER A 27 39.37 22.50 14.18
CA SER A 27 38.37 21.50 14.58
C SER A 27 36.97 22.09 14.78
N LEU A 28 36.82 23.36 15.08
CA LEU A 28 35.54 24.05 15.19
C LEU A 28 34.89 24.32 13.82
N GLN A 29 35.67 24.37 12.74
CA GLN A 29 35.10 24.54 11.38
C GLN A 29 34.57 23.25 10.75
N VAL A 30 34.99 22.08 11.21
CA VAL A 30 34.53 20.78 10.67
C VAL A 30 33.14 20.41 11.17
N CYS A 31 32.63 20.99 12.27
CA CYS A 31 31.29 20.73 12.78
C CYS A 31 30.15 21.51 12.09
N ALA A 32 30.45 22.38 11.11
CA ALA A 32 29.44 23.30 10.54
C ALA A 32 28.90 22.89 9.18
N GLN A 33 29.18 21.68 8.71
CA GLN A 33 28.52 21.13 7.49
C GLN A 33 27.24 20.39 7.85
N GLN A 34 26.33 21.03 8.58
CA GLN A 34 24.94 20.57 8.63
C GLN A 34 24.29 20.83 7.27
N ASN A 35 23.64 19.81 6.72
CA ASN A 35 22.83 19.96 5.51
C ASN A 35 21.90 21.15 5.69
N GLN A 36 22.10 22.18 4.89
CA GLN A 36 21.36 23.45 5.01
C GLN A 36 19.92 23.34 4.52
N VAL A 37 19.57 22.22 3.88
CA VAL A 37 18.24 22.01 3.32
C VAL A 37 17.68 20.68 3.79
N GLU A 38 16.49 20.69 4.37
CA GLU A 38 15.82 19.52 4.95
C GLU A 38 14.35 19.45 4.52
N ALA A 39 13.86 18.24 4.25
CA ALA A 39 12.42 18.00 4.04
C ALA A 39 11.71 17.82 5.40
N ASP A 40 10.53 18.43 5.54
CA ASP A 40 9.62 18.27 6.66
C ASP A 40 8.31 17.66 6.14
N LEU A 41 8.08 16.39 6.49
CA LEU A 41 6.93 15.58 6.06
C LEU A 41 5.77 15.59 7.06
N SER A 42 5.81 16.45 8.09
CA SER A 42 4.79 16.49 9.13
C SER A 42 3.37 16.79 8.61
N LEU A 43 3.24 17.44 7.45
CA LEU A 43 1.95 17.74 6.83
C LEU A 43 1.33 16.53 6.10
N ILE A 44 2.11 15.48 5.84
CA ILE A 44 1.63 14.27 5.15
C ILE A 44 1.18 13.21 6.15
N ASP A 45 1.62 13.29 7.40
CA ASP A 45 1.28 12.30 8.41
C ASP A 45 -0.25 12.21 8.60
N GLY A 46 -0.79 11.00 8.45
CA GLY A 46 -2.23 10.73 8.52
C GLY A 46 -3.06 11.16 7.29
N ILE A 47 -2.44 11.63 6.21
CA ILE A 47 -3.13 11.99 4.97
C ILE A 47 -2.99 10.87 3.93
N GLU A 48 -4.08 10.54 3.22
CA GLU A 48 -4.08 9.56 2.14
C GLU A 48 -3.04 9.93 1.05
N LEU A 49 -2.23 8.95 0.63
CA LEU A 49 -1.28 9.12 -0.46
C LEU A 49 -2.01 9.14 -1.81
N THR A 50 -2.19 10.33 -2.34
CA THR A 50 -2.74 10.58 -3.68
C THR A 50 -1.73 11.35 -4.54
N PRO A 51 -1.90 11.44 -5.88
CA PRO A 51 -1.03 12.23 -6.74
C PRO A 51 -0.92 13.71 -6.36
N ASP A 52 -1.94 14.25 -5.69
CA ASP A 52 -1.94 15.64 -5.22
C ASP A 52 -1.33 15.76 -3.82
N ASN A 53 -1.74 14.90 -2.90
CA ASN A 53 -1.32 14.99 -1.50
C ASN A 53 0.16 14.65 -1.27
N ILE A 54 0.76 13.81 -2.14
CA ILE A 54 2.16 13.40 -2.01
C ILE A 54 3.14 14.59 -2.06
N PHE A 55 2.70 15.74 -2.55
CA PHE A 55 3.49 16.96 -2.59
C PHE A 55 3.20 17.94 -1.43
N ASN A 56 2.34 17.58 -0.48
CA ASN A 56 2.03 18.43 0.68
C ASN A 56 3.09 18.32 1.77
N PHE A 57 4.27 18.85 1.52
CA PHE A 57 5.36 18.88 2.51
C PHE A 57 6.07 20.22 2.46
N ARG A 58 7.00 20.44 3.39
CA ARG A 58 7.79 21.65 3.46
C ARG A 58 9.26 21.33 3.28
N ILE A 59 10.00 22.32 2.77
CA ILE A 59 11.46 22.27 2.71
C ILE A 59 12.00 23.45 3.52
N ARG A 60 12.81 23.14 4.51
CA ARG A 60 13.51 24.12 5.32
C ARG A 60 14.87 24.41 4.70
N ASN A 61 15.15 25.67 4.40
CA ASN A 61 16.48 26.15 4.04
C ASN A 61 17.03 26.98 5.20
N SER A 62 18.02 26.43 5.92
CA SER A 62 18.67 27.09 7.06
C SER A 62 19.76 28.08 6.63
N GLY A 63 20.08 28.14 5.33
CA GLY A 63 20.99 29.08 4.74
C GLY A 63 20.41 30.49 4.61
N SER A 64 21.26 31.47 4.36
CA SER A 64 20.90 32.87 4.16
C SER A 64 20.55 33.24 2.70
N GLN A 65 20.75 32.31 1.76
CA GLN A 65 20.54 32.53 0.33
C GLN A 65 19.56 31.51 -0.26
N ALA A 66 18.87 31.90 -1.33
CA ALA A 66 18.07 31.00 -2.13
C ALA A 66 18.94 29.89 -2.74
N ARG A 67 18.41 28.64 -2.77
CA ARG A 67 19.13 27.50 -3.31
C ARG A 67 18.27 26.77 -4.35
N GLN A 68 18.94 26.31 -5.40
CA GLN A 68 18.36 25.38 -6.35
C GLN A 68 18.50 23.97 -5.78
N VAL A 69 17.40 23.21 -5.82
CA VAL A 69 17.34 21.84 -5.29
C VAL A 69 16.72 20.90 -6.28
N GLU A 70 17.23 19.67 -6.35
CA GLU A 70 16.52 18.53 -6.86
C GLU A 70 15.82 17.84 -5.70
N VAL A 71 14.53 17.62 -5.84
CA VAL A 71 13.72 16.87 -4.89
C VAL A 71 13.38 15.54 -5.50
N SER A 72 13.68 14.46 -4.81
CA SER A 72 13.27 13.11 -5.19
C SER A 72 12.45 12.47 -4.09
N GLY A 73 11.26 11.97 -4.44
CA GLY A 73 10.41 11.21 -3.54
C GLY A 73 10.40 9.73 -3.94
N ARG A 74 10.30 8.86 -2.95
CA ARG A 74 10.15 7.41 -3.13
C ARG A 74 9.04 6.89 -2.25
N VAL A 75 8.14 6.13 -2.85
CA VAL A 75 7.10 5.36 -2.14
C VAL A 75 7.38 3.88 -2.35
N TYR A 76 7.43 3.14 -1.28
CA TYR A 76 7.71 1.70 -1.28
C TYR A 76 6.66 0.95 -0.47
N TYR A 77 6.05 -0.07 -1.08
CA TYR A 77 5.09 -0.95 -0.42
C TYR A 77 5.82 -2.08 0.30
N ARG A 78 5.72 -2.14 1.63
CA ARG A 78 6.52 -3.05 2.46
C ARG A 78 6.23 -4.55 2.25
N ARG A 79 5.05 -4.92 1.76
CA ARG A 79 4.63 -6.32 1.57
C ARG A 79 4.94 -6.89 0.18
N SER A 80 5.29 -6.05 -0.77
CA SER A 80 5.61 -6.44 -2.14
C SER A 80 6.72 -5.54 -2.67
N ASN A 81 7.25 -5.87 -3.85
CA ASN A 81 8.28 -5.03 -4.51
C ASN A 81 7.68 -3.84 -5.26
N LEU A 82 6.42 -3.47 -4.99
CA LEU A 82 5.79 -2.31 -5.62
C LEU A 82 6.40 -1.02 -5.07
N SER A 83 6.84 -0.18 -5.99
CA SER A 83 7.41 1.12 -5.64
C SER A 83 7.24 2.10 -6.79
N PHE A 84 7.29 3.37 -6.45
CA PHE A 84 7.43 4.42 -7.45
C PHE A 84 8.26 5.58 -6.89
N THR A 85 8.80 6.36 -7.80
CA THR A 85 9.57 7.55 -7.49
C THR A 85 9.08 8.72 -8.32
N TYR A 86 9.32 9.92 -7.81
CA TYR A 86 9.17 11.14 -8.58
C TYR A 86 10.39 12.03 -8.38
N LYS A 87 10.63 12.93 -9.35
CA LYS A 87 11.68 13.96 -9.27
C LYS A 87 11.18 15.26 -9.83
N PHE A 88 11.64 16.36 -9.26
CA PHE A 88 11.45 17.72 -9.78
C PHE A 88 12.54 18.66 -9.26
N HIS A 89 12.70 19.79 -9.93
CA HIS A 89 13.58 20.87 -9.49
C HIS A 89 12.77 22.02 -8.91
N SER A 90 13.32 22.68 -7.89
CA SER A 90 12.70 23.84 -7.28
C SER A 90 13.77 24.81 -6.77
N THR A 91 13.35 26.06 -6.50
CA THR A 91 14.17 27.06 -5.82
C THR A 91 13.58 27.29 -4.44
N VAL A 92 14.38 27.04 -3.39
CA VAL A 92 13.97 27.23 -2.00
C VAL A 92 14.58 28.50 -1.43
N GLN A 93 13.76 29.41 -0.91
CA GLN A 93 14.15 30.62 -0.23
C GLN A 93 14.64 30.30 1.18
N PRO A 94 15.42 31.20 1.82
CA PRO A 94 15.75 31.09 3.24
C PRO A 94 14.49 30.93 4.11
N GLY A 95 14.52 29.98 5.06
CA GLY A 95 13.38 29.65 5.92
C GLY A 95 12.57 28.47 5.43
N MET A 96 11.26 28.49 5.70
CA MET A 96 10.34 27.38 5.39
C MET A 96 9.62 27.63 4.06
N ASN A 97 9.72 26.64 3.17
CA ASN A 97 9.10 26.68 1.84
C ASN A 97 8.05 25.59 1.76
N SER A 98 6.79 25.94 1.50
CA SER A 98 5.71 24.99 1.30
C SER A 98 5.75 24.47 -0.14
N ILE A 99 5.69 23.16 -0.29
CA ILE A 99 5.58 22.47 -1.56
C ILE A 99 4.13 22.03 -1.73
N SER A 100 3.61 22.14 -2.94
CA SER A 100 2.27 21.68 -3.31
C SER A 100 2.22 21.25 -4.77
N ARG A 101 1.22 20.45 -5.13
CA ARG A 101 1.04 19.97 -6.51
C ARG A 101 0.98 21.09 -7.55
N SER A 102 0.38 22.22 -7.20
CA SER A 102 0.27 23.39 -8.10
C SER A 102 1.60 24.03 -8.46
N LEU A 103 2.61 23.88 -7.62
CA LEU A 103 3.98 24.38 -7.85
C LEU A 103 4.83 23.43 -8.70
N ILE A 104 4.35 22.20 -8.95
CA ILE A 104 5.10 21.14 -9.64
C ILE A 104 4.25 20.62 -10.82
N PRO A 105 4.19 21.35 -11.93
CA PRO A 105 3.30 20.96 -13.04
C PRO A 105 3.66 19.61 -13.67
N ASN A 106 4.93 19.28 -13.78
CA ASN A 106 5.43 18.12 -14.50
C ASN A 106 6.51 17.35 -13.72
N PRO A 107 6.17 16.63 -12.63
CA PRO A 107 7.12 15.76 -11.97
C PRO A 107 7.49 14.58 -12.87
N GLN A 108 8.75 14.17 -12.83
CA GLN A 108 9.22 12.97 -13.53
C GLN A 108 8.89 11.75 -12.69
N TRP A 109 7.95 10.92 -13.15
CA TRP A 109 7.53 9.71 -12.48
C TRP A 109 8.23 8.47 -13.01
N SER A 110 8.55 7.54 -12.12
CA SER A 110 9.02 6.19 -12.45
C SER A 110 8.30 5.18 -11.56
N PHE A 111 7.70 4.16 -12.16
CA PHE A 111 6.94 3.12 -11.46
C PHE A 111 7.55 1.75 -11.71
N SER A 112 7.55 0.89 -10.68
CA SER A 112 8.00 -0.50 -10.82
C SER A 112 7.10 -1.33 -11.73
N GLU A 113 5.79 -0.99 -11.78
CA GLU A 113 4.79 -1.70 -12.56
C GLU A 113 3.84 -0.73 -13.27
N PRO A 114 3.48 -0.98 -14.55
CA PRO A 114 2.52 -0.13 -15.26
C PRO A 114 1.15 -0.04 -14.59
N GLY A 115 0.68 -1.14 -14.00
CA GLY A 115 -0.59 -1.16 -13.27
C GLY A 115 -0.60 -0.24 -12.05
N LEU A 116 0.54 -0.14 -11.34
CA LEU A 116 0.69 0.77 -10.20
C LEU A 116 0.62 2.24 -10.65
N ARG A 117 1.23 2.55 -11.80
CA ARG A 117 1.12 3.88 -12.40
C ARG A 117 -0.33 4.27 -12.67
N ASP A 118 -1.08 3.37 -13.29
CA ASP A 118 -2.47 3.63 -13.64
C ASP A 118 -3.35 3.76 -12.39
N LEU A 119 -3.19 2.87 -11.40
CA LEU A 119 -3.90 2.95 -10.13
C LEU A 119 -3.64 4.29 -9.45
N PHE A 120 -2.38 4.71 -9.34
CA PHE A 120 -2.02 5.92 -8.64
C PHE A 120 -2.41 7.19 -9.39
N LEU A 121 -2.00 7.32 -10.68
CA LEU A 121 -2.17 8.59 -11.42
C LEU A 121 -3.58 8.79 -11.97
N ASN A 122 -4.26 7.72 -12.40
CA ASN A 122 -5.57 7.82 -13.05
C ASN A 122 -6.73 7.63 -12.06
N TYR A 123 -6.55 6.78 -11.05
CA TYR A 123 -7.60 6.45 -10.09
C TYR A 123 -7.36 7.00 -8.69
N SER A 124 -6.17 7.60 -8.44
CA SER A 124 -5.75 8.09 -7.11
C SER A 124 -5.85 7.01 -6.02
N LYS A 125 -5.53 5.76 -6.39
CA LYS A 125 -5.63 4.60 -5.52
C LYS A 125 -4.29 3.87 -5.38
N LEU A 126 -4.08 3.29 -4.22
CA LEU A 126 -2.99 2.36 -3.93
C LEU A 126 -3.55 1.09 -3.32
N PRO A 127 -2.93 -0.09 -3.52
CA PRO A 127 -3.29 -1.31 -2.80
C PRO A 127 -3.25 -1.10 -1.28
N GLN A 128 -4.17 -1.75 -0.56
CA GLN A 128 -4.20 -1.68 0.90
C GLN A 128 -2.88 -2.13 1.52
N GLY A 129 -2.37 -1.35 2.46
CA GLY A 129 -1.17 -1.71 3.21
C GLY A 129 -0.34 -0.54 3.71
N THR A 130 0.82 -0.86 4.25
CA THR A 130 1.76 0.13 4.80
C THR A 130 2.83 0.46 3.78
N TYR A 131 2.98 1.74 3.52
CA TYR A 131 3.95 2.32 2.61
C TYR A 131 5.00 3.10 3.39
N GLU A 132 6.25 3.00 2.96
CA GLU A 132 7.32 3.90 3.36
C GLU A 132 7.41 5.00 2.31
N TYR A 133 7.21 6.23 2.74
CA TYR A 133 7.35 7.42 1.89
C TYR A 133 8.54 8.24 2.35
N CYS A 134 9.53 8.41 1.47
CA CYS A 134 10.76 9.16 1.72
C CYS A 134 10.90 10.30 0.72
N VAL A 135 11.33 11.47 1.19
CA VAL A 135 11.71 12.61 0.35
C VAL A 135 13.17 12.95 0.62
N THR A 136 13.94 13.02 -0.45
CA THR A 136 15.35 13.44 -0.43
C THR A 136 15.49 14.77 -1.14
N VAL A 137 16.16 15.72 -0.52
CA VAL A 137 16.44 17.04 -1.08
C VAL A 137 17.94 17.19 -1.28
N THR A 138 18.36 17.44 -2.53
CA THR A 138 19.77 17.61 -2.91
C THR A 138 19.97 19.00 -3.49
N THR A 139 20.94 19.75 -3.01
CA THR A 139 21.28 21.04 -3.59
C THR A 139 21.99 20.86 -4.93
N THR A 140 21.56 21.66 -5.94
CA THR A 140 22.14 21.67 -7.27
C THR A 140 22.71 23.06 -7.56
N GLY A 141 23.92 23.16 -8.16
CA GLY A 141 24.51 24.46 -8.56
C GLY A 141 26.04 24.49 -8.50
N ALA A 142 26.64 25.50 -9.13
CA ALA A 142 28.09 25.74 -9.13
C ALA A 142 28.54 26.13 -7.72
N GLY A 143 29.23 25.23 -7.03
CA GLY A 143 29.67 25.36 -5.62
C GLY A 143 29.27 24.19 -4.73
N ALA A 144 28.48 23.22 -5.22
CA ALA A 144 28.32 21.93 -4.58
C ALA A 144 29.61 21.14 -4.83
N GLU A 145 30.59 21.31 -3.93
CA GLU A 145 31.75 20.41 -3.85
C GLU A 145 31.18 19.03 -3.45
N SER A 146 31.21 18.10 -4.43
CA SER A 146 30.72 16.73 -4.34
C SER A 146 29.23 16.64 -3.97
N ALA A 147 28.46 15.82 -4.69
CA ALA A 147 27.06 15.53 -4.41
C ALA A 147 26.89 15.28 -2.90
N GLU A 148 26.54 16.34 -2.16
CA GLU A 148 26.24 16.22 -0.74
C GLU A 148 25.14 15.17 -0.62
N SER A 149 25.41 14.16 0.17
CA SER A 149 24.44 13.14 0.56
C SER A 149 23.15 13.83 0.93
N GLY A 150 22.15 13.76 0.03
CA GLY A 150 20.88 14.44 0.23
C GLY A 150 20.26 14.02 1.55
N ASN A 151 19.73 14.96 2.32
CA ASN A 151 19.02 14.66 3.54
C ASN A 151 17.68 14.01 3.20
N SER A 152 17.43 12.81 3.72
CA SER A 152 16.22 12.04 3.46
C SER A 152 15.34 12.04 4.71
N ALA A 153 14.11 12.52 4.58
CA ALA A 153 13.05 12.39 5.57
C ALA A 153 12.08 11.28 5.14
N CYS A 154 11.70 10.41 6.07
CA CYS A 154 10.77 9.31 5.77
C CYS A 154 9.63 9.26 6.78
N VAL A 155 8.44 8.89 6.30
CA VAL A 155 7.24 8.62 7.10
C VAL A 155 6.60 7.31 6.63
N TYR A 156 5.83 6.68 7.52
CA TYR A 156 5.04 5.51 7.19
C TYR A 156 3.58 5.91 7.06
N GLN A 157 2.98 5.50 5.95
CA GLN A 157 1.59 5.76 5.63
C GLN A 157 0.83 4.45 5.50
N THR A 158 -0.35 4.38 6.11
CA THR A 158 -1.24 3.24 5.93
C THR A 158 -2.35 3.63 4.96
N VAL A 159 -2.47 2.87 3.88
CA VAL A 159 -3.58 2.96 2.95
C VAL A 159 -4.64 1.96 3.40
N GLU A 160 -5.77 2.48 3.85
CA GLU A 160 -6.98 1.72 4.16
C GLU A 160 -7.91 1.84 2.96
N ASP A 161 -7.68 1.03 1.93
CA ASP A 161 -8.63 1.00 0.82
C ASP A 161 -9.76 0.03 1.16
N LEU A 162 -10.98 0.51 1.04
CA LEU A 162 -12.20 -0.27 1.18
C LEU A 162 -12.51 -1.02 -0.13
N PHE A 163 -11.51 -1.70 -0.70
CA PHE A 163 -11.78 -2.65 -1.77
C PHE A 163 -12.53 -3.83 -1.19
N LEU A 164 -13.82 -3.89 -1.48
CA LEU A 164 -14.68 -4.98 -1.04
C LEU A 164 -14.95 -5.93 -2.20
N ILE A 165 -14.66 -7.19 -1.97
CA ILE A 165 -15.08 -8.30 -2.81
C ILE A 165 -15.87 -9.26 -1.94
N ASN A 166 -17.17 -9.42 -2.26
CA ASN A 166 -18.07 -10.27 -1.51
C ASN A 166 -18.54 -11.42 -2.38
N LEU A 167 -18.43 -12.64 -1.86
CA LEU A 167 -18.98 -13.81 -2.50
C LEU A 167 -20.51 -13.72 -2.44
N VAL A 168 -21.21 -14.31 -3.43
CA VAL A 168 -22.67 -14.28 -3.53
C VAL A 168 -23.24 -15.70 -3.58
N THR A 169 -22.75 -16.54 -4.48
CA THR A 169 -23.23 -17.93 -4.61
C THR A 169 -22.08 -18.87 -4.99
N PRO A 170 -22.04 -20.08 -4.41
CA PRO A 170 -22.88 -20.58 -3.32
C PRO A 170 -22.63 -19.81 -2.02
N GLU A 171 -23.71 -19.59 -1.23
CA GLU A 171 -23.60 -18.92 0.07
C GLU A 171 -22.72 -19.71 1.03
N ASN A 172 -22.24 -19.04 2.06
CA ASN A 172 -21.43 -19.70 3.07
C ASN A 172 -22.25 -20.76 3.82
N ASP A 173 -21.69 -21.96 3.98
CA ASP A 173 -22.36 -23.13 4.55
C ASP A 173 -23.54 -23.69 3.71
N ALA A 174 -23.69 -23.26 2.46
CA ALA A 174 -24.76 -23.74 1.61
C ALA A 174 -24.68 -25.25 1.38
N LYS A 175 -25.85 -25.88 1.37
CA LYS A 175 -26.06 -27.23 0.87
C LYS A 175 -26.70 -27.12 -0.50
N ILE A 176 -26.04 -27.61 -1.53
CA ILE A 176 -26.48 -27.54 -2.92
C ILE A 176 -26.50 -28.92 -3.56
N TYR A 177 -27.34 -29.10 -4.58
CA TYR A 177 -27.45 -30.36 -5.31
C TYR A 177 -26.80 -30.33 -6.68
N GLU A 178 -26.37 -29.14 -7.11
CA GLU A 178 -25.73 -28.93 -8.40
C GLU A 178 -24.26 -29.31 -8.36
N TYR A 179 -23.83 -30.19 -9.29
CA TYR A 179 -22.42 -30.58 -9.42
C TYR A 179 -21.56 -29.55 -10.15
N ASN A 180 -22.21 -28.64 -10.87
CA ASN A 180 -21.58 -27.53 -11.57
C ASN A 180 -22.17 -26.20 -11.08
N PRO A 181 -21.96 -25.82 -9.82
CA PRO A 181 -22.57 -24.64 -9.26
C PRO A 181 -22.07 -23.38 -9.95
N MET A 182 -22.93 -22.37 -10.00
CA MET A 182 -22.53 -21.01 -10.30
C MET A 182 -21.71 -20.47 -9.12
N LEU A 183 -20.52 -19.95 -9.41
CA LEU A 183 -19.66 -19.25 -8.47
C LEU A 183 -19.69 -17.77 -8.81
N ALA A 184 -20.32 -16.94 -7.98
CA ALA A 184 -20.50 -15.52 -8.26
C ALA A 184 -20.11 -14.64 -7.08
N TRP A 185 -19.63 -13.44 -7.39
CA TRP A 185 -19.20 -12.44 -6.43
C TRP A 185 -19.53 -11.04 -6.93
N VAL A 186 -19.43 -10.05 -6.06
CA VAL A 186 -19.58 -8.63 -6.37
C VAL A 186 -18.37 -7.85 -5.87
N VAL A 187 -18.07 -6.75 -6.56
CA VAL A 187 -16.98 -5.84 -6.18
C VAL A 187 -17.49 -4.40 -6.18
N ASN A 188 -16.94 -3.58 -5.33
CA ASN A 188 -17.31 -2.16 -5.19
C ASN A 188 -16.34 -1.20 -5.88
N TYR A 189 -15.56 -1.65 -6.85
CA TYR A 189 -14.50 -0.83 -7.47
C TYR A 189 -14.99 -0.12 -8.73
N PRO A 190 -14.62 1.16 -8.95
CA PRO A 190 -15.12 1.94 -10.08
C PRO A 190 -14.68 1.43 -11.45
N PHE A 191 -13.61 0.63 -11.53
CA PHE A 191 -13.12 0.00 -12.76
C PHE A 191 -13.24 -1.54 -12.70
N ALA A 192 -14.34 -2.04 -12.14
CA ALA A 192 -14.61 -3.47 -12.01
C ALA A 192 -14.48 -4.26 -13.32
N SER A 193 -14.78 -3.63 -14.46
CA SER A 193 -14.65 -4.24 -15.81
C SER A 193 -13.20 -4.47 -16.27
N GLU A 194 -12.21 -3.85 -15.61
CA GLU A 194 -10.79 -4.02 -15.92
C GLU A 194 -10.10 -5.01 -14.99
N LEU A 195 -10.84 -5.56 -14.01
CA LEU A 195 -10.31 -6.52 -13.06
C LEU A 195 -10.20 -7.91 -13.67
N THR A 196 -9.19 -8.63 -13.26
CA THR A 196 -9.07 -10.07 -13.44
C THR A 196 -9.13 -10.75 -12.10
N TYR A 197 -9.73 -11.94 -12.07
CA TYR A 197 -9.93 -12.65 -10.81
C TYR A 197 -9.20 -13.99 -10.83
N LYS A 198 -8.70 -14.40 -9.66
CA LYS A 198 -8.19 -15.75 -9.43
C LYS A 198 -9.15 -16.47 -8.51
N LEU A 199 -9.82 -17.45 -9.08
CA LEU A 199 -10.76 -18.31 -8.37
C LEU A 199 -10.07 -19.60 -7.93
N ARG A 200 -10.34 -20.02 -6.70
CA ARG A 200 -9.86 -21.30 -6.16
C ARG A 200 -10.99 -22.03 -5.46
N VAL A 201 -11.09 -23.33 -5.71
CA VAL A 201 -11.98 -24.25 -5.01
C VAL A 201 -11.14 -25.43 -4.52
N ALA A 202 -11.25 -25.78 -3.25
CA ALA A 202 -10.52 -26.91 -2.65
C ALA A 202 -11.43 -27.76 -1.75
N GLU A 203 -11.07 -29.03 -1.56
CA GLU A 203 -11.74 -29.91 -0.60
C GLU A 203 -11.46 -29.42 0.83
N LEU A 204 -12.49 -29.40 1.67
CA LEU A 204 -12.35 -29.20 3.10
C LEU A 204 -12.30 -30.58 3.78
N LYS A 205 -11.16 -30.90 4.40
CA LYS A 205 -11.00 -32.16 5.14
C LYS A 205 -11.60 -32.03 6.55
N GLN A 206 -11.97 -33.16 7.12
CA GLN A 206 -12.53 -33.21 8.48
C GLN A 206 -11.57 -32.55 9.49
N GLY A 207 -12.11 -31.66 10.33
CA GLY A 207 -11.37 -30.91 11.35
C GLY A 207 -10.42 -29.83 10.81
N GLN A 208 -10.42 -29.57 9.49
CA GLN A 208 -9.60 -28.53 8.88
C GLN A 208 -10.31 -27.17 8.89
N ASN A 209 -9.58 -26.11 9.18
CA ASN A 209 -10.07 -24.75 9.04
C ASN A 209 -10.18 -24.37 7.55
N PRO A 210 -11.26 -23.70 7.09
CA PRO A 210 -11.44 -23.27 5.71
C PRO A 210 -10.26 -22.50 5.11
N GLN A 211 -9.70 -21.56 5.85
CA GLN A 211 -8.54 -20.77 5.41
C GLN A 211 -7.31 -21.63 5.19
N ASN A 212 -7.09 -22.65 6.03
CA ASN A 212 -6.01 -23.58 5.83
C ASN A 212 -6.25 -24.52 4.64
N ALA A 213 -7.51 -24.89 4.39
CA ALA A 213 -7.87 -25.73 3.25
C ALA A 213 -7.57 -25.04 1.93
N ILE A 214 -8.04 -23.80 1.75
CA ILE A 214 -7.86 -23.03 0.51
C ILE A 214 -6.37 -22.72 0.21
N THR A 215 -5.53 -22.63 1.24
CA THR A 215 -4.12 -22.28 1.08
C THR A 215 -3.20 -23.48 0.92
N ARG A 216 -3.55 -24.64 1.53
CA ARG A 216 -2.64 -25.80 1.63
C ARG A 216 -3.07 -27.01 0.82
N ASN A 217 -4.37 -27.18 0.55
CA ASN A 217 -4.85 -28.32 -0.21
C ASN A 217 -4.67 -28.06 -1.71
N ASN A 218 -4.46 -29.14 -2.48
CA ASN A 218 -4.50 -29.05 -3.93
C ASN A 218 -5.91 -28.62 -4.35
N PRO A 219 -6.06 -27.57 -5.16
CA PRO A 219 -7.38 -27.14 -5.62
C PRO A 219 -8.01 -28.21 -6.50
N VAL A 220 -9.31 -28.41 -6.35
CA VAL A 220 -10.13 -29.20 -7.27
C VAL A 220 -10.43 -28.42 -8.53
N TYR A 221 -10.47 -27.09 -8.42
CA TYR A 221 -10.52 -26.15 -9.52
C TYR A 221 -9.75 -24.86 -9.19
N ARG A 222 -9.06 -24.35 -10.20
CA ARG A 222 -8.37 -23.08 -10.16
C ARG A 222 -8.44 -22.41 -11.52
N ASP A 223 -8.81 -21.15 -11.54
CA ASP A 223 -8.75 -20.31 -12.70
C ASP A 223 -8.08 -18.97 -12.32
N ASP A 224 -7.00 -18.65 -12.99
CA ASP A 224 -6.19 -17.46 -12.70
C ASP A 224 -6.55 -16.26 -13.58
N HIS A 225 -7.54 -16.39 -14.51
CA HIS A 225 -7.85 -15.39 -15.52
C HIS A 225 -9.35 -15.18 -15.72
N VAL A 226 -10.17 -15.29 -14.69
CA VAL A 226 -11.59 -14.98 -14.80
C VAL A 226 -11.78 -13.47 -15.00
N MET A 227 -12.49 -13.06 -16.05
CA MET A 227 -12.72 -11.65 -16.42
C MET A 227 -14.13 -11.14 -16.08
N SER A 228 -14.96 -12.01 -15.52
CA SER A 228 -16.33 -11.70 -15.08
C SER A 228 -16.48 -11.89 -13.58
N THR A 229 -17.52 -11.33 -13.00
CA THR A 229 -17.84 -11.50 -11.58
C THR A 229 -18.61 -12.78 -11.27
N GLY A 230 -18.48 -13.79 -12.13
CA GLY A 230 -19.05 -15.09 -11.92
C GLY A 230 -18.65 -16.07 -13.03
N THR A 231 -18.66 -17.35 -12.69
CA THR A 231 -18.39 -18.47 -13.60
C THR A 231 -19.10 -19.71 -13.12
N ILE A 232 -19.43 -20.62 -14.04
CA ILE A 232 -19.96 -21.94 -13.69
C ILE A 232 -18.77 -22.87 -13.43
N TYR A 233 -18.83 -23.68 -12.37
CA TYR A 233 -17.85 -24.73 -12.12
C TYR A 233 -17.76 -25.65 -13.34
N PRO A 234 -16.59 -25.75 -14.02
CA PRO A 234 -16.53 -26.39 -15.33
C PRO A 234 -16.71 -27.89 -15.25
N VAL A 235 -17.42 -28.46 -16.23
CA VAL A 235 -17.55 -29.92 -16.38
C VAL A 235 -16.21 -30.64 -16.63
N THR A 236 -15.21 -29.90 -17.11
CA THR A 236 -13.84 -30.40 -17.35
C THR A 236 -12.96 -30.41 -16.11
N ALA A 237 -13.40 -29.75 -15.04
CA ALA A 237 -12.69 -29.77 -13.76
C ALA A 237 -12.91 -31.11 -13.03
N ARG A 238 -12.17 -31.32 -11.94
CA ARG A 238 -12.36 -32.51 -11.10
C ARG A 238 -13.80 -32.53 -10.56
N PRO A 239 -14.59 -33.62 -10.80
CA PRO A 239 -15.97 -33.69 -10.37
C PRO A 239 -16.14 -33.50 -8.86
N LEU A 240 -17.09 -32.66 -8.46
CA LEU A 240 -17.47 -32.50 -7.06
C LEU A 240 -18.20 -33.77 -6.59
N GLN A 241 -17.99 -34.14 -5.33
CA GLN A 241 -18.52 -35.39 -4.75
C GLN A 241 -19.65 -35.06 -3.74
N LYS A 242 -20.65 -35.90 -3.68
CA LYS A 242 -21.70 -35.81 -2.65
C LYS A 242 -21.11 -35.95 -1.26
N TRP A 243 -21.63 -35.18 -0.31
CA TRP A 243 -21.27 -35.16 1.12
C TRP A 243 -19.85 -34.69 1.40
N GLN A 244 -19.11 -34.28 0.37
CA GLN A 244 -17.80 -33.67 0.53
C GLN A 244 -17.96 -32.15 0.63
N PRO A 245 -17.55 -31.53 1.74
CA PRO A 245 -17.50 -30.09 1.83
C PRO A 245 -16.33 -29.51 1.00
N TYR A 246 -16.57 -28.38 0.36
CA TYR A 246 -15.63 -27.62 -0.43
C TYR A 246 -15.52 -26.20 0.13
N VAL A 247 -14.35 -25.60 -0.04
CA VAL A 247 -14.11 -24.18 0.25
C VAL A 247 -13.75 -23.46 -1.04
N TRP A 248 -14.13 -22.19 -1.13
CA TRP A 248 -13.80 -21.39 -2.27
C TRP A 248 -13.55 -19.92 -1.90
N THR A 249 -12.77 -19.23 -2.74
CA THR A 249 -12.45 -17.81 -2.59
C THR A 249 -12.04 -17.23 -3.93
N VAL A 250 -12.04 -15.90 -4.00
CA VAL A 250 -11.64 -15.13 -5.18
C VAL A 250 -10.71 -14.02 -4.76
N ASP A 251 -9.59 -13.88 -5.47
CA ASP A 251 -8.68 -12.74 -5.36
C ASP A 251 -8.85 -11.84 -6.59
N ALA A 252 -8.91 -10.53 -6.41
CA ALA A 252 -9.04 -9.57 -7.50
C ALA A 252 -7.72 -8.88 -7.82
N TYR A 253 -7.43 -8.74 -9.11
CA TYR A 253 -6.19 -8.16 -9.62
C TYR A 253 -6.50 -7.06 -10.63
N TYR A 254 -5.73 -5.99 -10.57
CA TYR A 254 -5.67 -4.97 -11.61
C TYR A 254 -4.31 -5.00 -12.30
N LYS A 255 -4.28 -5.38 -13.57
CA LYS A 255 -3.04 -5.49 -14.37
C LYS A 255 -1.90 -6.22 -13.62
N GLY A 256 -2.23 -7.32 -12.95
CA GLY A 256 -1.29 -8.15 -12.19
C GLY A 256 -1.07 -7.73 -10.72
N ILE A 257 -1.56 -6.58 -10.30
CA ILE A 257 -1.46 -6.10 -8.92
C ILE A 257 -2.65 -6.64 -8.11
N LEU A 258 -2.37 -7.34 -7.02
CA LEU A 258 -3.40 -7.80 -6.09
C LEU A 258 -4.03 -6.59 -5.38
N LEU A 259 -5.33 -6.42 -5.51
CA LEU A 259 -6.10 -5.40 -4.80
C LEU A 259 -6.68 -5.92 -3.50
N GLY A 260 -7.19 -7.14 -3.49
CA GLY A 260 -7.77 -7.77 -2.32
C GLY A 260 -8.34 -9.14 -2.65
N GLY A 261 -8.80 -9.85 -1.63
CA GLY A 261 -9.42 -11.16 -1.74
C GLY A 261 -10.71 -11.24 -0.93
N ALA A 262 -11.61 -12.12 -1.38
CA ALA A 262 -12.83 -12.43 -0.66
C ALA A 262 -12.55 -13.29 0.58
N GLU A 263 -13.50 -13.35 1.48
CA GLU A 263 -13.54 -14.36 2.53
C GLU A 263 -13.54 -15.77 1.93
N VAL A 264 -13.16 -16.76 2.74
CA VAL A 264 -13.24 -18.16 2.33
C VAL A 264 -14.59 -18.71 2.76
N TRP A 265 -15.43 -19.02 1.79
CA TRP A 265 -16.74 -19.64 2.02
C TRP A 265 -16.69 -21.14 1.77
N LYS A 266 -17.65 -21.86 2.34
CA LYS A 266 -17.79 -23.31 2.16
C LYS A 266 -19.18 -23.67 1.65
N PHE A 267 -19.26 -24.77 0.90
CA PHE A 267 -20.51 -25.39 0.47
C PHE A 267 -20.35 -26.92 0.44
N THR A 268 -21.45 -27.63 0.40
CA THR A 268 -21.49 -29.10 0.34
C THR A 268 -22.48 -29.55 -0.69
N ILE A 269 -22.10 -30.54 -1.53
CA ILE A 269 -23.04 -31.16 -2.46
C ILE A 269 -23.85 -32.20 -1.69
N ILE A 270 -25.16 -32.08 -1.75
CA ILE A 270 -26.11 -33.03 -1.12
C ILE A 270 -27.00 -33.73 -2.17
N ASP A 271 -27.85 -34.64 -1.72
CA ASP A 271 -28.85 -35.29 -2.57
C ASP A 271 -30.14 -34.45 -2.64
N ASP A 272 -30.81 -34.45 -3.81
CA ASP A 272 -32.10 -33.77 -4.00
C ASP A 272 -33.14 -34.20 -2.98
N SER A 273 -33.10 -35.47 -2.55
CA SER A 273 -34.02 -36.02 -1.57
C SER A 273 -33.93 -35.34 -0.21
N GLU A 274 -32.79 -34.78 0.15
CA GLU A 274 -32.61 -34.04 1.43
C GLU A 274 -33.14 -32.62 1.38
N LEU A 275 -33.16 -31.97 0.21
CA LEU A 275 -33.74 -30.64 0.05
C LEU A 275 -35.25 -30.63 0.35
N VAL A 276 -35.93 -31.73 0.03
CA VAL A 276 -37.37 -31.90 0.33
C VAL A 276 -37.64 -32.02 1.81
N ALA A 277 -36.68 -32.53 2.57
CA ALA A 277 -36.78 -32.72 4.03
C ALA A 277 -36.43 -31.46 4.85
N MET A 278 -35.86 -30.42 4.23
CA MET A 278 -35.66 -29.16 4.93
C MET A 278 -36.98 -28.45 5.11
N PRO A 279 -37.37 -28.08 6.36
CA PRO A 279 -38.56 -27.26 6.53
C PRO A 279 -38.26 -25.92 5.81
N VAL A 280 -38.97 -25.71 4.71
CA VAL A 280 -39.05 -24.38 4.11
C VAL A 280 -39.82 -23.56 5.14
N GLU A 281 -39.10 -22.71 5.90
CA GLU A 281 -39.74 -21.63 6.63
C GLU A 281 -40.37 -20.71 5.59
N GLN A 282 -41.62 -21.08 5.23
CA GLN A 282 -42.45 -20.24 4.37
C GLN A 282 -42.95 -19.08 5.22
N SER A 283 -42.16 -18.07 5.39
CA SER A 283 -42.66 -16.75 5.81
C SER A 283 -43.31 -16.06 4.61
N TYR A 284 -44.37 -16.64 4.10
CA TYR A 284 -45.24 -15.93 3.15
C TYR A 284 -46.17 -15.02 3.95
N THR A 285 -46.00 -13.72 3.81
CA THR A 285 -46.99 -12.75 4.26
C THR A 285 -48.12 -12.78 3.27
N HIS A 286 -49.31 -13.23 3.68
CA HIS A 286 -50.51 -13.11 2.89
C HIS A 286 -50.83 -11.65 2.61
N ILE A 287 -50.62 -11.20 1.37
CA ILE A 287 -51.04 -9.86 0.94
C ILE A 287 -52.54 -9.94 0.66
N ASN A 288 -53.37 -9.39 1.53
CA ASN A 288 -54.80 -9.25 1.26
C ASN A 288 -55.04 -8.02 0.36
N ILE A 289 -55.19 -8.29 -0.94
CA ILE A 289 -55.36 -7.26 -1.99
C ILE A 289 -56.70 -6.51 -1.86
N GLU A 290 -57.71 -7.08 -1.18
CA GLU A 290 -59.04 -6.49 -1.04
C GLU A 290 -59.09 -5.35 0.00
N SER A 291 -58.15 -5.26 0.93
CA SER A 291 -58.17 -4.29 2.01
C SER A 291 -57.47 -2.96 1.71
N GLY A 292 -56.78 -2.84 0.60
CA GLY A 292 -56.04 -1.60 0.23
C GLY A 292 -54.96 -1.14 1.23
N ARG A 293 -54.64 -1.95 2.22
CA ARG A 293 -53.56 -1.69 3.23
C ARG A 293 -52.46 -2.71 3.06
N THR A 294 -51.33 -2.27 2.56
CA THR A 294 -50.07 -3.04 2.53
C THR A 294 -49.32 -2.81 3.83
N GLU A 295 -49.48 -3.66 4.81
CA GLU A 295 -48.59 -3.69 5.97
C GLU A 295 -47.43 -4.62 5.66
N LEU A 296 -46.28 -4.05 5.36
CA LEU A 296 -45.01 -4.77 5.25
C LEU A 296 -44.44 -4.95 6.67
N PHE A 297 -44.60 -6.13 7.23
CA PHE A 297 -43.87 -6.49 8.46
C PHE A 297 -42.54 -7.13 8.03
N ALA A 298 -41.45 -6.39 8.23
CA ALA A 298 -40.13 -6.99 8.28
C ALA A 298 -40.03 -7.76 9.59
N ALA A 299 -40.04 -9.10 9.56
CA ALA A 299 -39.68 -9.91 10.71
C ALA A 299 -38.20 -9.66 11.00
N GLY A 300 -37.92 -8.83 12.01
CA GLY A 300 -36.58 -8.64 12.53
C GLY A 300 -36.09 -9.94 13.13
N MET A 301 -34.95 -10.43 12.66
CA MET A 301 -34.19 -11.42 13.40
C MET A 301 -33.67 -10.77 14.70
N LEU A 302 -33.97 -11.39 15.82
CA LEU A 302 -33.31 -11.22 17.10
C LEU A 302 -32.02 -12.03 17.10
#